data_3a53acbc3a1ed9aeaaf46c597256c9fe
#
_entry.id   3a53acbc3a1ed9aeaaf46c597256c9fe
#
_cell.length_a   1.000
_cell.length_b   1.000
_cell.length_c   1.000
_cell.angle_alpha   90.00
_cell.angle_beta   90.00
_cell.angle_gamma   90.00
#
_symmetry.space_group_name_H-M   'P 1'
#
loop_
_entity.id
_entity.type
_entity.pdbx_description
1 polymer ?
#
loop_
_entity_poly.entity_id
_entity_poly.type
_entity_poly.pdbx_seq_one_letter_code
_entity_poly.pdbx_strand_id
1 'polypeptide(L)'
;MHAISSEKTVEERTRHVLSEIFAGCSLEKVSVRLWDGTAWPDEPPHSAVLALKHCEALGRMFLPGTEVGLAEAYLHNDFDIEGDIDAAFEVADFLLTHLGDWKRKLKLAGLLVALPSRNGESTMQRAARHLLPRIRGKRHSLAQDRRAVTFHYDVSNDFYCLWLDRRMVYSCAYFQSPDDDLDTAQERKLD
;
A
#
# COMPACT_ATOMS: atom_id res chain seq x y z
N MET A 1 -4.00 29.83 -18.83
CA MET A 1 -3.54 30.38 -17.55
C MET A 1 -4.28 29.82 -16.32
N HIS A 2 -5.56 29.42 -16.39
CA HIS A 2 -6.32 28.86 -15.23
C HIS A 2 -5.91 27.45 -14.81
N ALA A 3 -5.47 26.59 -15.74
CA ALA A 3 -5.07 25.21 -15.41
C ALA A 3 -3.80 25.12 -14.55
N ILE A 4 -2.77 25.90 -14.87
CA ILE A 4 -1.48 25.91 -14.14
C ILE A 4 -1.64 26.42 -12.70
N SER A 5 -2.55 27.38 -12.46
CA SER A 5 -2.84 27.88 -11.11
C SER A 5 -3.58 26.84 -10.27
N SER A 6 -4.44 26.01 -10.89
CA SER A 6 -5.18 24.93 -10.21
C SER A 6 -4.27 23.77 -9.82
N GLU A 7 -3.32 23.37 -10.67
CA GLU A 7 -2.37 22.28 -10.39
C GLU A 7 -1.42 22.63 -9.26
N LYS A 8 -0.87 23.83 -9.21
CA LYS A 8 -0.03 24.30 -8.07
C LYS A 8 -0.78 24.23 -6.74
N THR A 9 -2.06 24.61 -6.73
CA THR A 9 -2.88 24.53 -5.52
C THR A 9 -3.09 23.07 -5.06
N VAL A 10 -3.19 22.12 -5.99
CA VAL A 10 -3.32 20.69 -5.68
C VAL A 10 -2.03 20.14 -5.11
N GLU A 11 -0.91 20.46 -5.70
CA GLU A 11 0.41 20.06 -5.22
C GLU A 11 0.67 20.56 -3.79
N GLU A 12 0.44 21.85 -3.52
CA GLU A 12 0.60 22.45 -2.19
C GLU A 12 -0.27 21.76 -1.14
N ARG A 13 -1.53 21.46 -1.47
CA ARG A 13 -2.43 20.71 -0.59
C ARG A 13 -1.91 19.29 -0.34
N THR A 14 -1.44 18.61 -1.39
CA THR A 14 -0.87 17.26 -1.28
C THR A 14 0.36 17.25 -0.39
N ARG A 15 1.28 18.21 -0.54
CA ARG A 15 2.45 18.38 0.33
C ARG A 15 2.04 18.63 1.79
N HIS A 16 1.01 19.42 2.03
CA HIS A 16 0.46 19.60 3.36
C HIS A 16 -0.11 18.31 3.95
N VAL A 17 -0.85 17.52 3.16
CA VAL A 17 -1.36 16.21 3.59
C VAL A 17 -0.20 15.26 3.91
N LEU A 18 0.84 15.22 3.08
CA LEU A 18 2.04 14.42 3.33
C LEU A 18 2.71 14.84 4.64
N SER A 19 2.89 16.13 4.91
CA SER A 19 3.47 16.61 6.16
C SER A 19 2.68 16.19 7.40
N GLU A 20 1.36 16.09 7.31
CA GLU A 20 0.49 15.61 8.39
C GLU A 20 0.53 14.09 8.55
N ILE A 21 0.55 13.34 7.45
CA ILE A 21 0.65 11.87 7.47
C ILE A 21 1.98 11.45 8.11
N PHE A 22 3.08 12.04 7.66
CA PHE A 22 4.44 11.68 8.08
C PHE A 22 4.95 12.50 9.27
N ALA A 23 4.10 13.28 9.95
CA ALA A 23 4.51 14.05 11.12
C ALA A 23 5.11 13.17 12.22
N GLY A 24 6.38 13.39 12.53
CA GLY A 24 7.17 12.61 13.50
C GLY A 24 7.83 11.34 12.91
N CYS A 25 7.65 11.06 11.62
CA CYS A 25 8.38 10.00 10.93
C CYS A 25 9.76 10.49 10.49
N SER A 26 10.80 9.67 10.63
CA SER A 26 12.08 9.91 9.98
C SER A 26 11.95 9.53 8.49
N LEU A 27 12.20 10.51 7.62
CA LEU A 27 12.17 10.33 6.17
C LEU A 27 13.58 10.33 5.55
N GLU A 28 14.60 9.99 6.35
CA GLU A 28 16.00 9.94 5.85
C GLU A 28 16.21 8.95 4.71
N LYS A 29 15.46 7.83 4.72
CA LYS A 29 15.58 6.75 3.75
C LYS A 29 14.50 6.79 2.66
N VAL A 30 13.38 7.49 2.87
CA VAL A 30 12.20 7.41 2.01
C VAL A 30 11.76 8.80 1.57
N SER A 31 11.53 8.95 0.27
CA SER A 31 10.85 10.13 -0.29
C SER A 31 9.54 9.75 -0.98
N VAL A 32 8.70 10.74 -1.20
CA VAL A 32 7.46 10.60 -1.96
C VAL A 32 7.61 11.37 -3.26
N ARG A 33 7.44 10.70 -4.40
CA ARG A 33 7.40 11.34 -5.71
C ARG A 33 5.94 11.52 -6.12
N LEU A 34 5.55 12.75 -6.43
CA LEU A 34 4.23 13.07 -6.90
C LEU A 34 4.08 12.72 -8.39
N TRP A 35 2.85 12.73 -8.90
CA TRP A 35 2.49 12.39 -10.29
C TRP A 35 3.06 13.38 -11.32
N ASP A 36 3.45 14.59 -10.91
CA ASP A 36 4.10 15.59 -11.74
C ASP A 36 5.64 15.46 -11.77
N GLY A 37 6.19 14.48 -11.04
CA GLY A 37 7.61 14.20 -10.93
C GLY A 37 8.31 14.95 -9.79
N THR A 38 7.63 15.86 -9.07
CA THR A 38 8.21 16.52 -7.90
C THR A 38 8.38 15.58 -6.74
N ALA A 39 9.43 15.77 -5.92
CA ALA A 39 9.71 14.97 -4.75
C ALA A 39 9.30 15.68 -3.45
N TRP A 40 9.03 14.90 -2.41
CA TRP A 40 8.82 15.36 -1.05
C TRP A 40 9.39 14.36 -0.04
N PRO A 41 10.21 14.76 0.95
CA PRO A 41 10.88 16.07 1.02
C PRO A 41 11.82 16.30 -0.15
N ASP A 42 12.21 17.57 -0.39
CA ASP A 42 12.94 17.98 -1.58
C ASP A 42 14.43 17.56 -1.61
N GLU A 43 14.96 16.99 -0.53
CA GLU A 43 16.37 16.60 -0.42
C GLU A 43 16.61 15.13 -0.77
N PRO A 44 17.51 14.82 -1.75
CA PRO A 44 18.00 13.47 -2.04
C PRO A 44 19.37 13.18 -1.38
N PRO A 45 19.87 11.93 -1.35
CA PRO A 45 19.28 10.73 -1.95
C PRO A 45 18.55 9.85 -0.91
N HIS A 46 17.39 9.31 -1.29
CA HIS A 46 16.65 8.34 -0.49
C HIS A 46 16.84 6.94 -1.07
N SER A 47 16.88 5.90 -0.22
CA SER A 47 17.01 4.51 -0.65
C SER A 47 15.70 3.95 -1.24
N ALA A 48 14.55 4.51 -0.85
CA ALA A 48 13.25 4.16 -1.36
C ALA A 48 12.43 5.38 -1.80
N VAL A 49 11.59 5.21 -2.80
CA VAL A 49 10.66 6.23 -3.31
C VAL A 49 9.26 5.68 -3.35
N LEU A 50 8.33 6.33 -2.64
CA LEU A 50 6.90 6.11 -2.78
C LEU A 50 6.39 6.96 -3.96
N ALA A 51 6.15 6.34 -5.11
CA ALA A 51 5.74 7.01 -6.34
C ALA A 51 4.22 7.08 -6.46
N LEU A 52 3.62 8.25 -6.23
CA LEU A 52 2.19 8.47 -6.42
C LEU A 52 1.88 8.62 -7.92
N LYS A 53 0.95 7.82 -8.44
CA LYS A 53 0.65 7.80 -9.87
C LYS A 53 -0.36 8.87 -10.31
N HIS A 54 -1.11 9.44 -9.38
CA HIS A 54 -2.10 10.51 -9.63
C HIS A 54 -2.48 11.25 -8.35
N CYS A 55 -3.14 12.40 -8.47
CA CYS A 55 -3.48 13.28 -7.34
C CYS A 55 -4.46 12.68 -6.32
N GLU A 56 -5.20 11.62 -6.67
CA GLU A 56 -6.14 10.92 -5.80
C GLU A 56 -5.48 9.80 -4.98
N ALA A 57 -4.21 9.46 -5.25
CA ALA A 57 -3.54 8.30 -4.67
C ALA A 57 -3.58 8.30 -3.14
N LEU A 58 -3.23 9.42 -2.49
CA LEU A 58 -3.26 9.52 -1.02
C LEU A 58 -4.66 9.26 -0.45
N GLY A 59 -5.71 9.75 -1.11
CA GLY A 59 -7.08 9.48 -0.68
C GLY A 59 -7.42 8.00 -0.73
N ARG A 60 -6.99 7.29 -1.79
CA ARG A 60 -7.23 5.86 -1.95
C ARG A 60 -6.44 5.02 -0.95
N MET A 61 -5.20 5.41 -0.67
CA MET A 61 -4.34 4.75 0.30
C MET A 61 -4.85 4.87 1.73
N PHE A 62 -5.27 6.06 2.16
CA PHE A 62 -5.44 6.37 3.58
C PHE A 62 -6.89 6.55 4.03
N LEU A 63 -7.87 6.88 3.15
CA LEU A 63 -9.27 7.02 3.56
C LEU A 63 -9.91 5.71 4.05
N PRO A 64 -9.60 4.53 3.49
CA PRO A 64 -10.11 3.29 4.04
C PRO A 64 -9.64 3.03 5.48
N GLY A 65 -8.48 3.57 5.87
CA GLY A 65 -7.91 3.46 7.21
C GLY A 65 -7.56 2.03 7.62
N THR A 66 -7.28 1.15 6.64
CA THR A 66 -6.99 -0.27 6.83
C THR A 66 -5.79 -0.68 5.98
N GLU A 67 -5.05 -1.71 6.44
CA GLU A 67 -3.95 -2.33 5.67
C GLU A 67 -4.43 -2.87 4.33
N VAL A 68 -5.65 -3.41 4.29
CA VAL A 68 -6.28 -3.89 3.06
C VAL A 68 -6.48 -2.76 2.05
N GLY A 69 -6.87 -1.56 2.51
CA GLY A 69 -7.01 -0.39 1.63
C GLY A 69 -5.68 0.03 1.01
N LEU A 70 -4.57 -0.06 1.75
CA LEU A 70 -3.22 0.17 1.21
C LEU A 70 -2.84 -0.88 0.17
N ALA A 71 -3.09 -2.16 0.45
CA ALA A 71 -2.82 -3.24 -0.48
C ALA A 71 -3.65 -3.11 -1.77
N GLU A 72 -4.94 -2.78 -1.65
CA GLU A 72 -5.80 -2.52 -2.81
C GLU A 72 -5.31 -1.34 -3.65
N ALA A 73 -4.89 -0.24 -3.02
CA ALA A 73 -4.34 0.91 -3.73
C ALA A 73 -3.06 0.54 -4.52
N TYR A 74 -2.19 -0.30 -3.94
CA TYR A 74 -1.01 -0.84 -4.63
C TYR A 74 -1.40 -1.71 -5.83
N LEU A 75 -2.31 -2.68 -5.64
CA LEU A 75 -2.78 -3.56 -6.71
C LEU A 75 -3.48 -2.81 -7.85
N HIS A 76 -4.14 -1.68 -7.54
CA HIS A 76 -4.76 -0.81 -8.53
C HIS A 76 -3.80 0.20 -9.17
N ASN A 77 -2.50 0.11 -8.84
CA ASN A 77 -1.47 1.00 -9.36
C ASN A 77 -1.74 2.49 -9.03
N ASP A 78 -2.29 2.76 -7.84
CA ASP A 78 -2.45 4.13 -7.36
C ASP A 78 -1.10 4.70 -6.89
N PHE A 79 -0.21 3.83 -6.39
CA PHE A 79 1.17 4.13 -6.06
C PHE A 79 2.10 2.94 -6.34
N ASP A 80 3.40 3.19 -6.27
CA ASP A 80 4.44 2.19 -6.43
C ASP A 80 5.57 2.43 -5.42
N ILE A 81 6.37 1.41 -5.14
CA ILE A 81 7.56 1.50 -4.28
C ILE A 81 8.77 1.18 -5.15
N GLU A 82 9.69 2.14 -5.26
CA GLU A 82 10.92 2.01 -6.02
C GLU A 82 12.11 1.98 -5.05
N GLY A 83 13.10 1.13 -5.31
CA GLY A 83 14.31 1.00 -4.50
C GLY A 83 14.16 0.03 -3.32
N ASP A 84 14.66 0.42 -2.15
CA ASP A 84 14.70 -0.42 -0.95
C ASP A 84 13.30 -0.57 -0.32
N ILE A 85 12.71 -1.74 -0.50
CA ILE A 85 11.38 -2.05 0.03
C ILE A 85 11.37 -2.15 1.57
N ASP A 86 12.47 -2.56 2.19
CA ASP A 86 12.58 -2.67 3.64
C ASP A 86 12.49 -1.29 4.30
N ALA A 87 13.14 -0.28 3.70
CA ALA A 87 13.00 1.11 4.13
C ALA A 87 11.54 1.61 4.03
N ALA A 88 10.79 1.20 3.01
CA ALA A 88 9.38 1.54 2.87
C ALA A 88 8.52 0.86 3.95
N PHE A 89 8.83 -0.38 4.32
CA PHE A 89 8.14 -1.09 5.42
C PHE A 89 8.41 -0.46 6.79
N GLU A 90 9.62 0.02 7.08
CA GLU A 90 9.91 0.77 8.31
C GLU A 90 8.97 1.98 8.46
N VAL A 91 8.73 2.71 7.37
CA VAL A 91 7.81 3.85 7.35
C VAL A 91 6.35 3.40 7.50
N ALA A 92 5.95 2.30 6.83
CA ALA A 92 4.60 1.77 6.95
C ALA A 92 4.29 1.33 8.40
N ASP A 93 5.22 0.66 9.08
CA ASP A 93 5.08 0.25 10.48
C ASP A 93 4.92 1.47 11.40
N PHE A 94 5.73 2.52 11.18
CA PHE A 94 5.55 3.78 11.89
C PHE A 94 4.14 4.35 11.71
N LEU A 95 3.63 4.38 10.48
CA LEU A 95 2.29 4.91 10.18
C LEU A 95 1.20 4.09 10.86
N LEU A 96 1.28 2.77 10.82
CA LEU A 96 0.31 1.88 11.46
C LEU A 96 0.25 2.08 12.98
N THR A 97 1.40 2.30 13.61
CA THR A 97 1.47 2.49 15.06
C THR A 97 1.09 3.90 15.51
N HIS A 98 1.41 4.94 14.75
CA HIS A 98 1.27 6.35 15.16
C HIS A 98 0.00 7.04 14.62
N LEU A 99 -0.70 6.47 13.65
CA LEU A 99 -2.00 6.97 13.20
C LEU A 99 -3.17 6.55 14.12
N GLY A 100 -2.88 5.99 15.30
CA GLY A 100 -3.88 5.43 16.24
C GLY A 100 -4.85 6.43 16.84
N ASP A 101 -4.47 7.71 17.01
CA ASP A 101 -5.33 8.72 17.64
C ASP A 101 -6.52 9.10 16.73
N TRP A 102 -7.75 8.95 17.25
CA TRP A 102 -8.99 9.25 16.52
C TRP A 102 -9.10 10.69 16.05
N LYS A 103 -8.57 11.68 16.82
CA LYS A 103 -8.57 13.10 16.45
C LYS A 103 -7.68 13.33 15.22
N ARG A 104 -6.50 12.71 15.22
CA ARG A 104 -5.59 12.74 14.07
C ARG A 104 -6.21 12.10 12.85
N LYS A 105 -6.85 10.93 13.01
CA LYS A 105 -7.58 10.26 11.90
C LYS A 105 -8.68 11.13 11.32
N LEU A 106 -9.46 11.81 12.17
CA LEU A 106 -10.52 12.70 11.70
C LEU A 106 -9.97 13.91 10.94
N LYS A 107 -8.88 14.54 11.45
CA LYS A 107 -8.18 15.62 10.76
C LYS A 107 -7.69 15.20 9.40
N LEU A 108 -6.97 14.06 9.33
CA LEU A 108 -6.45 13.52 8.08
C LEU A 108 -7.55 13.16 7.09
N ALA A 109 -8.64 12.53 7.55
CA ALA A 109 -9.79 12.24 6.70
C ALA A 109 -10.38 13.51 6.08
N GLY A 110 -10.52 14.60 6.87
CA GLY A 110 -10.96 15.89 6.35
C GLY A 110 -10.03 16.46 5.28
N LEU A 111 -8.72 16.40 5.48
CA LEU A 111 -7.73 16.87 4.52
C LEU A 111 -7.73 16.02 3.23
N LEU A 112 -7.82 14.68 3.36
CA LEU A 112 -7.85 13.76 2.23
C LEU A 112 -9.12 13.93 1.38
N VAL A 113 -10.27 14.15 2.02
CA VAL A 113 -11.54 14.42 1.31
C VAL A 113 -11.50 15.76 0.56
N ALA A 114 -10.74 16.73 1.06
CA ALA A 114 -10.57 18.03 0.42
C ALA A 114 -9.60 18.02 -0.79
N LEU A 115 -8.88 16.91 -1.00
CA LEU A 115 -8.07 16.72 -2.21
C LEU A 115 -8.99 16.57 -3.44
N PRO A 116 -8.60 17.14 -4.60
CA PRO A 116 -9.42 17.09 -5.80
C PRO A 116 -9.59 15.68 -6.32
N SER A 117 -10.77 15.36 -6.81
CA SER A 117 -11.08 14.13 -7.53
C SER A 117 -11.23 14.41 -9.02
N ARG A 118 -10.52 13.63 -9.83
CA ARG A 118 -10.44 13.85 -11.30
C ARG A 118 -11.74 13.50 -12.04
N ASN A 119 -12.63 12.68 -11.46
CA ASN A 119 -13.81 12.14 -12.14
C ASN A 119 -15.16 12.55 -11.53
N GLY A 120 -15.22 13.58 -10.65
CA GLY A 120 -16.47 14.02 -10.04
C GLY A 120 -17.08 13.03 -9.03
N GLU A 121 -16.58 11.80 -8.93
CA GLU A 121 -16.90 10.88 -7.82
C GLU A 121 -16.08 11.26 -6.60
N SER A 122 -16.74 11.49 -5.47
CA SER A 122 -15.98 11.77 -4.24
C SER A 122 -15.12 10.57 -3.89
N THR A 123 -13.89 10.83 -3.43
CA THR A 123 -12.94 9.83 -2.95
C THR A 123 -13.61 8.91 -1.90
N MET A 124 -14.56 9.44 -1.15
CA MET A 124 -15.36 8.72 -0.16
C MET A 124 -16.34 7.70 -0.77
N GLN A 125 -16.93 8.01 -1.94
CA GLN A 125 -17.82 7.06 -2.65
C GLN A 125 -17.04 5.89 -3.24
N ARG A 126 -15.81 6.13 -3.68
CA ARG A 126 -14.91 5.07 -4.17
C ARG A 126 -14.38 4.20 -3.02
N ALA A 127 -13.92 4.79 -1.94
CA ALA A 127 -13.51 4.06 -0.74
C ALA A 127 -14.62 3.13 -0.23
N ALA A 128 -15.89 3.56 -0.32
CA ALA A 128 -17.02 2.73 0.04
C ALA A 128 -17.29 1.54 -0.92
N ARG A 129 -16.87 1.65 -2.21
CA ARG A 129 -16.99 0.55 -3.19
C ARG A 129 -15.90 -0.50 -3.05
N HIS A 130 -14.71 -0.10 -2.63
CA HIS A 130 -13.55 -0.99 -2.40
C HIS A 130 -13.57 -1.69 -1.04
N LEU A 131 -14.55 -1.40 -0.20
CA LEU A 131 -14.84 -2.28 0.92
C LEU A 131 -15.14 -3.65 0.33
N LEU A 132 -14.20 -4.59 0.53
CA LEU A 132 -14.21 -5.99 0.14
C LEU A 132 -15.64 -6.52 -0.02
N PRO A 133 -15.91 -7.40 -1.01
CA PRO A 133 -17.18 -8.11 -1.04
C PRO A 133 -17.37 -8.67 0.36
N ARG A 134 -18.29 -8.07 1.13
CA ARG A 134 -18.56 -8.49 2.50
C ARG A 134 -18.88 -9.96 2.39
N ILE A 135 -17.97 -10.81 2.88
CA ILE A 135 -18.25 -12.23 3.03
C ILE A 135 -19.47 -12.26 3.95
N ARG A 136 -20.67 -12.32 3.32
CA ARG A 136 -21.94 -12.33 4.03
C ARG A 136 -22.08 -13.70 4.69
N GLY A 137 -22.17 -13.70 6.02
CA GLY A 137 -22.38 -14.92 6.78
C GLY A 137 -21.95 -14.74 8.24
N LYS A 138 -22.33 -15.71 9.06
CA LYS A 138 -21.90 -15.75 10.47
C LYS A 138 -20.38 -16.03 10.51
N ARG A 139 -19.61 -15.15 11.14
CA ARG A 139 -18.16 -15.31 11.35
C ARG A 139 -17.89 -16.70 11.93
N HIS A 140 -16.88 -17.40 11.40
CA HIS A 140 -16.53 -18.78 11.78
C HIS A 140 -17.64 -19.83 11.58
N SER A 141 -18.49 -19.66 10.55
CA SER A 141 -19.34 -20.75 10.10
C SER A 141 -18.57 -21.66 9.12
N LEU A 142 -18.83 -22.99 9.18
CA LEU A 142 -18.19 -23.96 8.27
C LEU A 142 -18.31 -23.58 6.78
N ALA A 143 -19.47 -22.98 6.40
CA ALA A 143 -19.69 -22.54 5.03
C ALA A 143 -18.83 -21.33 4.66
N GLN A 144 -18.59 -20.39 5.59
CA GLN A 144 -17.76 -19.22 5.39
C GLN A 144 -16.28 -19.62 5.37
N ASP A 145 -15.85 -20.45 6.31
CA ASP A 145 -14.47 -20.93 6.40
C ASP A 145 -14.11 -21.74 5.15
N ARG A 146 -15.02 -22.61 4.68
CA ARG A 146 -14.84 -23.33 3.42
C ARG A 146 -14.69 -22.39 2.23
N ARG A 147 -15.52 -21.33 2.12
CA ARG A 147 -15.40 -20.34 1.04
C ARG A 147 -14.08 -19.58 1.11
N ALA A 148 -13.64 -19.20 2.32
CA ALA A 148 -12.38 -18.51 2.50
C ALA A 148 -11.20 -19.40 2.10
N VAL A 149 -11.18 -20.67 2.53
CA VAL A 149 -10.16 -21.65 2.15
C VAL A 149 -10.17 -21.89 0.64
N THR A 150 -11.34 -22.13 0.03
CA THR A 150 -11.46 -22.31 -1.42
C THR A 150 -10.94 -21.07 -2.16
N PHE A 151 -11.35 -19.87 -1.77
CA PHE A 151 -10.88 -18.64 -2.40
C PHE A 151 -9.36 -18.47 -2.30
N HIS A 152 -8.76 -18.89 -1.18
CA HIS A 152 -7.32 -18.75 -0.96
C HIS A 152 -6.48 -19.79 -1.71
N TYR A 153 -6.99 -21.03 -1.82
CA TYR A 153 -6.24 -22.16 -2.38
C TYR A 153 -6.72 -22.62 -3.78
N ASP A 154 -7.87 -22.14 -4.26
CA ASP A 154 -8.40 -22.51 -5.57
C ASP A 154 -7.75 -21.68 -6.69
N VAL A 155 -6.43 -21.72 -6.70
CA VAL A 155 -5.56 -21.13 -7.74
C VAL A 155 -4.87 -22.27 -8.48
N SER A 156 -4.59 -22.05 -9.78
CA SER A 156 -3.98 -23.08 -10.62
C SER A 156 -2.54 -23.41 -10.18
N ASN A 157 -2.08 -24.62 -10.49
CA ASN A 157 -0.68 -24.98 -10.31
C ASN A 157 0.25 -24.05 -11.10
N ASP A 158 -0.19 -23.57 -12.28
CA ASP A 158 0.59 -22.61 -13.07
C ASP A 158 0.86 -21.31 -12.29
N PHE A 159 -0.10 -20.84 -11.50
CA PHE A 159 0.10 -19.69 -10.63
C PHE A 159 1.14 -19.99 -9.54
N TYR A 160 1.04 -21.15 -8.89
CA TYR A 160 2.01 -21.53 -7.84
C TYR A 160 3.41 -21.76 -8.39
N CYS A 161 3.56 -22.29 -9.62
CA CYS A 161 4.84 -22.44 -10.29
C CYS A 161 5.59 -21.13 -10.56
N LEU A 162 4.92 -19.97 -10.50
CA LEU A 162 5.57 -18.67 -10.70
C LEU A 162 6.47 -18.25 -9.55
N TRP A 163 6.23 -18.79 -8.34
CA TRP A 163 6.90 -18.30 -7.12
C TRP A 163 7.25 -19.38 -6.08
N LEU A 164 6.75 -20.60 -6.22
CA LEU A 164 7.17 -21.73 -5.40
C LEU A 164 8.35 -22.47 -6.04
N ASP A 165 9.06 -23.24 -5.21
CA ASP A 165 10.09 -24.17 -5.65
C ASP A 165 9.51 -25.34 -6.47
N ARG A 166 10.38 -26.16 -7.09
CA ARG A 166 10.00 -27.32 -7.92
C ARG A 166 9.12 -28.34 -7.20
N ARG A 167 9.19 -28.41 -5.86
CA ARG A 167 8.40 -29.34 -5.02
C ARG A 167 7.12 -28.72 -4.54
N MET A 168 6.82 -27.47 -4.94
CA MET A 168 5.61 -26.73 -4.53
C MET A 168 5.44 -26.60 -3.03
N VAL A 169 6.54 -26.39 -2.28
CA VAL A 169 6.52 -26.29 -0.81
C VAL A 169 6.02 -24.89 -0.42
N TYR A 170 4.78 -24.83 0.07
CA TYR A 170 4.11 -23.57 0.48
C TYR A 170 4.42 -23.22 1.94
N SER A 171 5.71 -22.97 2.22
CA SER A 171 6.18 -22.48 3.52
C SER A 171 7.56 -21.86 3.37
N CYS A 172 8.01 -21.06 4.36
CA CYS A 172 9.30 -20.36 4.30
C CYS A 172 10.45 -21.34 4.10
N ALA A 173 11.39 -21.00 3.23
CA ALA A 173 12.61 -21.74 2.96
C ALA A 173 13.72 -21.36 3.97
N TYR A 174 14.76 -22.20 4.09
CA TYR A 174 15.91 -21.94 4.93
C TYR A 174 17.13 -21.55 4.10
N PHE A 175 17.33 -20.24 3.94
CA PHE A 175 18.48 -19.67 3.25
C PHE A 175 19.67 -19.59 4.19
N GLN A 176 20.83 -20.11 3.78
CA GLN A 176 22.11 -19.97 4.51
C GLN A 176 22.97 -18.87 3.89
N SER A 177 22.75 -18.57 2.62
CA SER A 177 23.47 -17.55 1.87
C SER A 177 22.48 -16.71 1.05
N PRO A 178 22.77 -15.41 0.84
CA PRO A 178 21.99 -14.58 -0.11
C PRO A 178 22.00 -15.12 -1.55
N ASP A 179 23.00 -15.95 -1.90
CA ASP A 179 23.14 -16.54 -3.23
C ASP A 179 22.42 -17.89 -3.38
N ASP A 180 21.79 -18.39 -2.32
CA ASP A 180 21.02 -19.64 -2.40
C ASP A 180 19.77 -19.43 -3.29
N ASP A 181 19.51 -20.38 -4.18
CA ASP A 181 18.24 -20.44 -4.88
C ASP A 181 17.13 -21.03 -3.97
N LEU A 182 15.89 -20.78 -4.35
CA LEU A 182 14.73 -21.22 -3.57
C LEU A 182 14.64 -22.74 -3.44
N ASP A 183 14.97 -23.49 -4.48
CA ASP A 183 14.94 -24.95 -4.49
C ASP A 183 15.93 -25.50 -3.46
N THR A 184 17.17 -25.03 -3.46
CA THR A 184 18.20 -25.41 -2.50
C THR A 184 17.82 -25.06 -1.05
N ALA A 185 17.26 -23.89 -0.83
CA ALA A 185 16.82 -23.46 0.49
C ALA A 185 15.63 -24.28 1.02
N GLN A 186 14.70 -24.70 0.15
CA GLN A 186 13.60 -25.58 0.52
C GLN A 186 14.07 -27.01 0.79
N GLU A 187 14.96 -27.57 -0.01
CA GLU A 187 15.54 -28.89 0.22
C GLU A 187 16.26 -28.94 1.57
N ARG A 188 17.09 -27.96 1.87
CA ARG A 188 17.79 -27.86 3.16
C ARG A 188 16.87 -27.79 4.36
N LYS A 189 15.67 -27.21 4.23
CA LYS A 189 14.68 -27.20 5.31
C LYS A 189 14.06 -28.57 5.56
N LEU A 190 13.96 -29.41 4.53
CA LEU A 190 13.34 -30.73 4.62
C LEU A 190 14.28 -31.83 5.13
N ASP A 191 15.60 -31.60 5.05
CA ASP A 191 16.65 -32.47 5.59
C ASP A 191 16.82 -32.24 7.09
#